data_de05ea7dbf35abdf54c2cfc6e90153a6
#
_entry.id   de05ea7dbf35abdf54c2cfc6e90153a6
#
_cell.length_a   1.000
_cell.length_b   1.000
_cell.length_c   1.000
_cell.angle_alpha   90.00
_cell.angle_beta   90.00
_cell.angle_gamma   90.00
#
_symmetry.space_group_name_H-M   'P 1'
#
loop_
_entity.id
_entity.type
_entity.pdbx_description
1 polymer ?
#
loop_
_entity_poly.entity_id
_entity_poly.type
_entity_poly.pdbx_seq_one_letter_code
_entity_poly.pdbx_strand_id
1 'polypeptide(L)'
;MILDCQNICKAFGTDVILDNISFHLEEKEKMAIVGINGAGKTTLLKIIMGEESADSGQVIVSKDRTIGYLSQYQENNYNTTVRGVMMDALKPILELQDRMRELEHTMAEQSGEELERSLELYNRYTHEFEYKNGYSCESEANGVLKGLGFSKEDYDRHTDSLSGGQRTRLALGRLLMVKPDIIILDEPTNHLDMESISWLEGFLSSYQGSVIIVSHDRYFLDKIVTKIVELDNGHSQVYNGNYTYFAQKRAEIRENMMKAYLNQQQEIKHQEEVITKLKQFNREKSIKRAESREKMLSRIERLDKPTEVASEMRITLEPNVLSGEDVLTIEGLSKSFGDNNLFSGIDMDIKRGEHVALIGGNGTGKTTILKMINRLVSKDAGAIILGSRVKIGYYDQEHQVLTMSNTIFDEISDAYPDLSNTRIRNVLAAFLFTGEDVFKRIQDLSGGERGRVSLAKLMLSSANFLILDEPTNHLDITSKEILENAIRNYTGTVLYVSHDRYFINQTATRIIELRDKQLTSYIGNYDYYETHRTYSTDLVSPFTPISGVSDAPAQTAPAVSQAKLSWQESKAEAARQRKKANDLKKLEASIEELENRIAEIDEQFLLPENATNVGLLNDLT
;
A
#
# COMPACT_ATOMS: atom_id res chain seq x y z
N MET A 1 -12.08 14.80 20.60
CA MET A 1 -12.66 14.76 19.23
C MET A 1 -12.31 16.06 18.54
N ILE A 2 -11.59 15.99 17.41
CA ILE A 2 -11.15 17.17 16.64
C ILE A 2 -11.95 17.36 15.35
N LEU A 3 -12.43 16.23 14.76
CA LEU A 3 -13.28 16.18 13.58
C LEU A 3 -14.36 15.12 13.79
N ASP A 4 -15.59 15.41 13.37
CA ASP A 4 -16.72 14.47 13.42
C ASP A 4 -17.54 14.55 12.12
N CYS A 5 -17.70 13.42 11.48
CA CYS A 5 -18.52 13.24 10.30
C CYS A 5 -19.79 12.49 10.69
N GLN A 6 -20.95 13.09 10.46
CA GLN A 6 -22.25 12.53 10.89
C GLN A 6 -23.17 12.36 9.69
N ASN A 7 -23.52 11.10 9.40
CA ASN A 7 -24.54 10.69 8.42
C ASN A 7 -24.35 11.34 7.04
N ILE A 8 -23.10 11.40 6.55
CA ILE A 8 -22.78 12.03 5.27
C ILE A 8 -23.29 11.16 4.14
N CYS A 9 -24.13 11.76 3.28
CA CYS A 9 -24.59 11.16 2.04
C CYS A 9 -24.19 12.05 0.85
N LYS A 10 -23.83 11.40 -0.26
CA LYS A 10 -23.50 12.06 -1.52
C LYS A 10 -23.83 11.19 -2.71
N ALA A 11 -24.55 11.77 -3.68
CA ALA A 11 -24.86 11.12 -4.96
C ALA A 11 -24.47 12.02 -6.14
N PHE A 12 -24.11 11.43 -7.25
CA PHE A 12 -23.91 12.11 -8.53
C PHE A 12 -24.93 11.57 -9.53
N GLY A 13 -25.95 12.36 -9.80
CA GLY A 13 -27.08 11.93 -10.62
C GLY A 13 -27.85 10.80 -9.93
N THR A 14 -27.87 9.61 -10.51
CA THR A 14 -28.51 8.40 -9.96
C THR A 14 -27.59 7.55 -9.09
N ASP A 15 -26.29 7.82 -9.12
CA ASP A 15 -25.29 6.98 -8.47
C ASP A 15 -24.99 7.48 -7.06
N VAL A 16 -25.40 6.71 -6.06
CA VAL A 16 -25.09 6.98 -4.64
C VAL A 16 -23.65 6.53 -4.35
N ILE A 17 -22.80 7.49 -4.02
CA ILE A 17 -21.38 7.24 -3.74
C ILE A 17 -21.13 7.06 -2.24
N LEU A 18 -21.77 7.91 -1.41
CA LEU A 18 -21.69 7.84 0.05
C LEU A 18 -23.10 7.76 0.62
N ASP A 19 -23.31 6.78 1.51
CA ASP A 19 -24.60 6.56 2.16
C ASP A 19 -24.40 6.39 3.67
N ASN A 20 -24.82 7.41 4.41
CA ASN A 20 -24.80 7.43 5.87
C ASN A 20 -23.42 7.19 6.51
N ILE A 21 -22.38 7.85 5.96
CA ILE A 21 -21.00 7.75 6.46
C ILE A 21 -20.88 8.48 7.79
N SER A 22 -20.41 7.77 8.82
CA SER A 22 -20.22 8.34 10.15
C SER A 22 -18.93 7.83 10.80
N PHE A 23 -18.07 8.75 11.23
CA PHE A 23 -16.85 8.48 11.99
C PHE A 23 -16.32 9.76 12.63
N HIS A 24 -15.45 9.60 13.61
CA HIS A 24 -14.79 10.72 14.29
C HIS A 24 -13.29 10.52 14.38
N LEU A 25 -12.56 11.63 14.47
CA LEU A 25 -11.12 11.70 14.68
C LEU A 25 -10.82 12.35 16.03
N GLU A 26 -10.01 11.69 16.84
CA GLU A 26 -9.53 12.22 18.12
C GLU A 26 -8.23 13.04 17.94
N GLU A 27 -7.89 13.81 18.98
CA GLU A 27 -6.61 14.55 18.97
C GLU A 27 -5.43 13.57 18.92
N LYS A 28 -4.45 13.88 18.09
CA LYS A 28 -3.24 13.08 17.84
C LYS A 28 -3.50 11.70 17.25
N GLU A 29 -4.73 11.39 16.90
CA GLU A 29 -5.10 10.12 16.28
C GLU A 29 -4.63 10.09 14.82
N LYS A 30 -4.22 8.92 14.35
CA LYS A 30 -3.79 8.67 12.97
C LYS A 30 -4.73 7.65 12.35
N MET A 31 -5.53 8.12 11.40
CA MET A 31 -6.61 7.36 10.80
C MET A 31 -6.35 7.16 9.30
N ALA A 32 -6.63 5.96 8.79
CA ALA A 32 -6.69 5.71 7.36
C ALA A 32 -8.13 5.59 6.87
N ILE A 33 -8.38 6.05 5.65
CA ILE A 33 -9.59 5.76 4.88
C ILE A 33 -9.19 4.81 3.76
N VAL A 34 -9.75 3.60 3.76
CA VAL A 34 -9.47 2.55 2.78
C VAL A 34 -10.73 2.16 2.01
N GLY A 35 -10.58 1.62 0.82
CA GLY A 35 -11.68 1.16 -0.04
C GLY A 35 -11.21 0.98 -1.47
N ILE A 36 -12.03 0.31 -2.29
CA ILE A 36 -11.74 0.13 -3.72
C ILE A 36 -11.70 1.46 -4.46
N ASN A 37 -11.13 1.47 -5.67
CA ASN A 37 -11.19 2.66 -6.53
C ASN A 37 -12.65 2.97 -6.88
N GLY A 38 -13.04 4.26 -6.79
CA GLY A 38 -14.42 4.69 -6.97
C GLY A 38 -15.31 4.60 -5.72
N ALA A 39 -14.85 4.08 -4.58
CA ALA A 39 -15.63 3.99 -3.33
C ALA A 39 -15.94 5.36 -2.66
N GLY A 40 -15.55 6.48 -3.29
CA GLY A 40 -15.85 7.82 -2.76
C GLY A 40 -14.82 8.38 -1.79
N LYS A 41 -13.62 7.80 -1.67
CA LYS A 41 -12.57 8.28 -0.75
C LYS A 41 -12.23 9.75 -0.96
N THR A 42 -11.87 10.14 -2.19
CA THR A 42 -11.53 11.53 -2.54
C THR A 42 -12.73 12.47 -2.40
N THR A 43 -13.94 12.01 -2.73
CA THR A 43 -15.19 12.77 -2.53
C THR A 43 -15.40 13.08 -1.05
N LEU A 44 -15.21 12.09 -0.19
CA LEU A 44 -15.30 12.26 1.26
C LEU A 44 -14.27 13.27 1.78
N LEU A 45 -13.01 13.19 1.30
CA LEU A 45 -11.98 14.17 1.67
C LEU A 45 -12.36 15.59 1.23
N LYS A 46 -12.87 15.77 0.02
CA LYS A 46 -13.35 17.08 -0.47
C LYS A 46 -14.52 17.64 0.35
N ILE A 47 -15.43 16.77 0.81
CA ILE A 47 -16.52 17.17 1.72
C ILE A 47 -15.94 17.62 3.08
N ILE A 48 -14.96 16.92 3.62
CA ILE A 48 -14.29 17.30 4.87
C ILE A 48 -13.58 18.65 4.72
N MET A 49 -12.99 18.92 3.56
CA MET A 49 -12.34 20.21 3.26
C MET A 49 -13.33 21.35 2.97
N GLY A 50 -14.61 21.02 2.77
CA GLY A 50 -15.61 22.01 2.35
C GLY A 50 -15.52 22.44 0.88
N GLU A 51 -14.73 21.73 0.07
CA GLU A 51 -14.61 21.93 -1.37
C GLU A 51 -15.84 21.39 -2.12
N GLU A 52 -16.52 20.41 -1.51
CA GLU A 52 -17.75 19.83 -2.03
C GLU A 52 -18.81 19.73 -0.93
N SER A 53 -20.08 19.97 -1.30
CA SER A 53 -21.20 19.87 -0.35
C SER A 53 -21.70 18.44 -0.25
N ALA A 54 -21.98 17.98 0.96
CA ALA A 54 -22.78 16.77 1.17
C ALA A 54 -24.25 17.04 0.80
N ASP A 55 -24.95 16.01 0.32
CA ASP A 55 -26.39 16.09 0.05
C ASP A 55 -27.19 16.01 1.37
N SER A 56 -26.69 15.28 2.35
CA SER A 56 -27.18 15.27 3.74
C SER A 56 -26.05 14.93 4.71
N GLY A 57 -26.29 15.17 6.01
CA GLY A 57 -25.29 15.02 7.05
C GLY A 57 -24.47 16.28 7.27
N GLN A 58 -23.48 16.21 8.14
CA GLN A 58 -22.62 17.35 8.47
C GLN A 58 -21.21 16.93 8.87
N VAL A 59 -20.26 17.81 8.60
CA VAL A 59 -18.88 17.72 9.10
C VAL A 59 -18.69 18.77 10.17
N ILE A 60 -18.25 18.37 11.34
CA ILE A 60 -18.01 19.24 12.49
C ILE A 60 -16.52 19.23 12.78
N VAL A 61 -15.87 20.40 12.65
CA VAL A 61 -14.46 20.60 13.04
C VAL A 61 -14.43 21.45 14.30
N SER A 62 -13.58 21.09 15.27
CA SER A 62 -13.40 21.87 16.50
C SER A 62 -12.94 23.29 16.17
N LYS A 63 -13.42 24.28 16.95
CA LYS A 63 -13.06 25.69 16.75
C LYS A 63 -11.56 25.90 16.78
N ASP A 64 -11.10 26.86 15.96
CA ASP A 64 -9.70 27.35 15.89
C ASP A 64 -8.69 26.27 15.47
N ARG A 65 -9.14 25.19 14.81
CA ARG A 65 -8.27 24.14 14.28
C ARG A 65 -8.00 24.35 12.80
N THR A 66 -6.74 24.17 12.44
CA THR A 66 -6.26 24.30 11.05
C THR A 66 -6.23 22.94 10.37
N ILE A 67 -6.70 22.88 9.12
CA ILE A 67 -6.65 21.67 8.29
C ILE A 67 -5.72 21.95 7.11
N GLY A 68 -4.81 21.03 6.86
CA GLY A 68 -3.96 21.02 5.67
C GLY A 68 -4.24 19.80 4.82
N TYR A 69 -4.38 20.00 3.52
CA TYR A 69 -4.72 18.93 2.57
C TYR A 69 -3.70 18.81 1.45
N LEU A 70 -3.25 17.60 1.20
CA LEU A 70 -2.48 17.23 0.01
C LEU A 70 -3.40 16.43 -0.92
N SER A 71 -3.82 17.05 -2.02
CA SER A 71 -4.60 16.37 -3.07
C SER A 71 -3.69 15.59 -4.02
N GLN A 72 -4.23 14.55 -4.64
CA GLN A 72 -3.53 13.74 -5.63
C GLN A 72 -3.07 14.55 -6.86
N TYR A 73 -3.83 15.59 -7.24
CA TYR A 73 -3.50 16.50 -8.34
C TYR A 73 -3.44 17.92 -7.82
N GLN A 74 -2.24 18.44 -7.61
CA GLN A 74 -2.03 19.85 -7.27
C GLN A 74 -1.43 20.62 -8.45
N GLU A 75 -2.20 21.55 -9.01
CA GLU A 75 -1.72 22.56 -9.95
C GLU A 75 -1.20 23.80 -9.21
N ASN A 76 -0.29 23.62 -8.29
CA ASN A 76 0.34 24.76 -7.61
C ASN A 76 1.50 25.31 -8.47
N ASN A 77 1.24 26.32 -9.24
CA ASN A 77 2.27 27.11 -9.91
C ASN A 77 2.91 28.08 -8.90
N TYR A 78 3.88 27.58 -8.15
CA TYR A 78 4.73 28.42 -7.31
C TYR A 78 5.74 29.12 -8.24
N ASN A 79 5.57 30.37 -8.55
CA ASN A 79 6.51 31.12 -9.41
C ASN A 79 7.80 31.48 -8.64
N THR A 80 8.47 30.47 -8.06
CA THR A 80 9.65 30.63 -7.21
C THR A 80 10.55 29.39 -7.23
N THR A 81 11.65 29.38 -6.48
CA THR A 81 12.53 28.23 -6.33
C THR A 81 11.98 27.21 -5.32
N VAL A 82 12.52 25.97 -5.33
CA VAL A 82 12.18 24.91 -4.36
C VAL A 82 12.33 25.42 -2.92
N ARG A 83 13.48 26.07 -2.62
CA ARG A 83 13.72 26.71 -1.32
C ARG A 83 12.73 27.83 -1.03
N GLY A 84 12.38 28.64 -2.05
CA GLY A 84 11.41 29.72 -1.92
C GLY A 84 10.04 29.22 -1.45
N VAL A 85 9.53 28.10 -1.96
CA VAL A 85 8.28 27.48 -1.51
C VAL A 85 8.32 27.08 -0.05
N MET A 86 9.45 26.55 0.42
CA MET A 86 9.62 26.16 1.82
C MET A 86 9.68 27.40 2.73
N MET A 87 10.38 28.45 2.29
CA MET A 87 10.46 29.71 3.03
C MET A 87 9.12 30.43 3.09
N ASP A 88 8.29 30.35 2.04
CA ASP A 88 6.91 30.86 2.06
C ASP A 88 6.04 30.19 3.13
N ALA A 89 6.21 28.89 3.35
CA ALA A 89 5.54 28.16 4.42
C ALA A 89 5.93 28.68 5.81
N LEU A 90 7.14 29.18 5.95
CA LEU A 90 7.72 29.74 7.19
C LEU A 90 7.47 31.24 7.35
N LYS A 91 6.84 31.90 6.38
CA LYS A 91 6.61 33.36 6.38
C LYS A 91 6.06 33.90 7.70
N PRO A 92 5.06 33.26 8.38
CA PRO A 92 4.58 33.74 9.67
C PRO A 92 5.67 33.76 10.78
N ILE A 93 6.64 32.84 10.71
CA ILE A 93 7.75 32.74 11.66
C ILE A 93 8.82 33.82 11.31
N LEU A 94 9.10 33.97 10.01
CA LEU A 94 10.05 34.97 9.53
C LEU A 94 9.56 36.41 9.81
N GLU A 95 8.26 36.68 9.65
CA GLU A 95 7.65 37.97 10.00
C GLU A 95 7.78 38.29 11.52
N LEU A 96 7.69 37.27 12.38
CA LEU A 96 7.97 37.45 13.81
C LEU A 96 9.44 37.82 14.04
N GLN A 97 10.37 37.19 13.36
CA GLN A 97 11.79 37.50 13.44
C GLN A 97 12.08 38.93 12.99
N ASP A 98 11.47 39.39 11.90
CA ASP A 98 11.64 40.75 11.40
C ASP A 98 11.08 41.79 12.39
N ARG A 99 9.89 41.51 12.96
CA ARG A 99 9.31 42.37 14.02
C ARG A 99 10.19 42.43 15.27
N MET A 100 10.81 41.32 15.66
CA MET A 100 11.77 41.31 16.78
C MET A 100 12.98 42.20 16.46
N ARG A 101 13.54 42.12 15.26
CA ARG A 101 14.66 42.96 14.81
C ARG A 101 14.28 44.44 14.76
N GLU A 102 13.09 44.80 14.27
CA GLU A 102 12.58 46.15 14.26
C GLU A 102 12.45 46.72 15.70
N LEU A 103 11.94 45.88 16.63
CA LEU A 103 11.86 46.28 18.04
C LEU A 103 13.25 46.45 18.67
N GLU A 104 14.24 45.61 18.37
CA GLU A 104 15.62 45.75 18.83
C GLU A 104 16.21 47.09 18.39
N HIS A 105 16.00 47.50 17.14
CA HIS A 105 16.44 48.79 16.65
C HIS A 105 15.72 49.96 17.35
N THR A 106 14.41 49.85 17.51
CA THR A 106 13.59 50.91 18.13
C THR A 106 13.90 51.06 19.61
N MET A 107 14.12 49.97 20.36
CA MET A 107 14.49 49.98 21.77
C MET A 107 15.84 50.64 22.03
N ALA A 108 16.77 50.64 21.06
CA ALA A 108 18.07 51.31 21.19
C ALA A 108 17.94 52.84 21.27
N GLU A 109 16.82 53.40 20.79
CA GLU A 109 16.57 54.86 20.76
C GLU A 109 15.54 55.32 21.81
N GLN A 110 14.86 54.39 22.50
CA GLN A 110 13.78 54.65 23.46
C GLN A 110 14.28 54.70 24.91
N SER A 111 13.51 55.40 25.78
CA SER A 111 13.77 55.44 27.23
C SER A 111 12.44 55.55 28.01
N GLY A 112 12.46 55.17 29.30
CA GLY A 112 11.32 55.26 30.20
C GLY A 112 10.18 54.30 29.85
N GLU A 113 8.91 54.71 29.96
CA GLU A 113 7.72 53.89 29.76
C GLU A 113 7.61 53.30 28.32
N GLU A 114 8.14 54.00 27.32
CA GLU A 114 8.12 53.50 25.94
C GLU A 114 9.06 52.31 25.76
N LEU A 115 10.21 52.34 26.41
CA LEU A 115 11.15 51.22 26.43
C LEU A 115 10.55 50.00 27.14
N GLU A 116 9.85 50.20 28.28
CA GLU A 116 9.19 49.11 29.01
C GLU A 116 8.14 48.40 28.14
N ARG A 117 7.29 49.14 27.42
CA ARG A 117 6.28 48.58 26.50
C ARG A 117 6.93 47.82 25.36
N SER A 118 7.99 48.34 24.78
CA SER A 118 8.72 47.69 23.71
C SER A 118 9.40 46.39 24.19
N LEU A 119 9.93 46.36 25.42
CA LEU A 119 10.48 45.16 26.05
C LEU A 119 9.41 44.09 26.31
N GLU A 120 8.22 44.46 26.75
CA GLU A 120 7.11 43.50 26.91
C GLU A 120 6.70 42.87 25.58
N LEU A 121 6.59 43.67 24.51
CA LEU A 121 6.29 43.20 23.17
C LEU A 121 7.39 42.27 22.62
N TYR A 122 8.64 42.64 22.80
CA TYR A 122 9.80 41.86 22.41
C TYR A 122 9.82 40.49 23.11
N ASN A 123 9.62 40.48 24.43
CA ASN A 123 9.52 39.22 25.19
C ASN A 123 8.38 38.34 24.70
N ARG A 124 7.22 38.91 24.39
CA ARG A 124 6.09 38.19 23.86
C ARG A 124 6.41 37.55 22.49
N TYR A 125 7.03 38.34 21.59
CA TYR A 125 7.41 37.80 20.25
C TYR A 125 8.53 36.77 20.36
N THR A 126 9.48 36.94 21.28
CA THR A 126 10.54 35.98 21.53
C THR A 126 9.96 34.64 22.02
N HIS A 127 9.05 34.68 22.99
CA HIS A 127 8.37 33.47 23.45
C HIS A 127 7.56 32.79 22.33
N GLU A 128 6.87 33.56 21.49
CA GLU A 128 6.13 33.01 20.35
C GLU A 128 7.07 32.41 19.30
N PHE A 129 8.19 33.09 19.02
CA PHE A 129 9.22 32.63 18.08
C PHE A 129 9.89 31.33 18.57
N GLU A 130 10.24 31.26 19.86
CA GLU A 130 10.78 30.06 20.50
C GLU A 130 9.76 28.91 20.51
N TYR A 131 8.51 29.17 20.86
CA TYR A 131 7.42 28.18 20.84
C TYR A 131 7.21 27.57 19.45
N LYS A 132 7.38 28.39 18.40
CA LYS A 132 7.30 27.96 17.00
C LYS A 132 8.61 27.37 16.46
N ASN A 133 9.62 27.13 17.31
CA ASN A 133 10.97 26.67 16.92
C ASN A 133 11.65 27.55 15.86
N GLY A 134 11.49 28.84 15.91
CA GLY A 134 11.95 29.78 14.90
C GLY A 134 13.45 29.71 14.60
N TYR A 135 14.31 29.46 15.60
CA TYR A 135 15.76 29.30 15.40
C TYR A 135 16.17 28.11 14.56
N SER A 136 15.35 27.06 14.49
CA SER A 136 15.66 25.82 13.74
C SER A 136 14.85 25.67 12.44
N CYS A 137 13.96 26.62 12.12
CA CYS A 137 13.01 26.51 11.03
C CYS A 137 13.68 26.30 9.65
N GLU A 138 14.80 26.97 9.37
CA GLU A 138 15.55 26.80 8.11
C GLU A 138 16.24 25.43 8.04
N SER A 139 16.80 24.95 9.15
CA SER A 139 17.39 23.62 9.23
C SER A 139 16.34 22.53 9.08
N GLU A 140 15.14 22.74 9.65
CA GLU A 140 14.00 21.83 9.51
C GLU A 140 13.52 21.79 8.05
N ALA A 141 13.41 22.93 7.36
CA ALA A 141 13.05 22.99 5.95
C ALA A 141 14.05 22.20 5.08
N ASN A 142 15.35 22.35 5.33
CA ASN A 142 16.38 21.58 4.65
C ASN A 142 16.28 20.08 4.97
N GLY A 143 15.95 19.72 6.22
CA GLY A 143 15.70 18.33 6.64
C GLY A 143 14.52 17.71 5.92
N VAL A 144 13.41 18.43 5.79
CA VAL A 144 12.21 17.99 5.05
C VAL A 144 12.51 17.81 3.56
N LEU A 145 13.20 18.77 2.93
CA LEU A 145 13.59 18.64 1.52
C LEU A 145 14.49 17.43 1.29
N LYS A 146 15.51 17.24 2.13
CA LYS A 146 16.40 16.07 2.05
C LYS A 146 15.62 14.78 2.24
N GLY A 147 14.72 14.71 3.23
CA GLY A 147 13.89 13.54 3.50
C GLY A 147 12.95 13.19 2.36
N LEU A 148 12.49 14.17 1.60
CA LEU A 148 11.65 13.97 0.40
C LEU A 148 12.48 13.75 -0.88
N GLY A 149 13.79 13.53 -0.76
CA GLY A 149 14.67 13.16 -1.86
C GLY A 149 15.07 14.32 -2.77
N PHE A 150 15.07 15.57 -2.28
CA PHE A 150 15.66 16.70 -2.98
C PHE A 150 17.15 16.81 -2.63
N SER A 151 18.00 16.92 -3.66
CA SER A 151 19.42 17.22 -3.50
C SER A 151 19.65 18.70 -3.20
N LYS A 152 20.81 19.08 -2.66
CA LYS A 152 21.14 20.50 -2.44
C LYS A 152 21.14 21.31 -3.74
N GLU A 153 21.43 20.69 -4.86
CA GLU A 153 21.44 21.30 -6.18
C GLU A 153 20.02 21.65 -6.66
N ASP A 154 19.02 20.91 -6.19
CA ASP A 154 17.61 21.16 -6.52
C ASP A 154 17.03 22.37 -5.79
N TYR A 155 17.63 22.84 -4.70
CA TYR A 155 17.05 23.88 -3.84
C TYR A 155 16.87 25.22 -4.57
N ASP A 156 17.78 25.56 -5.45
CA ASP A 156 17.75 26.82 -6.20
C ASP A 156 17.06 26.66 -7.58
N ARG A 157 16.60 25.44 -7.91
CA ARG A 157 15.85 25.20 -9.16
C ARG A 157 14.47 25.84 -9.08
N HIS A 158 14.06 26.43 -10.21
CA HIS A 158 12.71 26.97 -10.36
C HIS A 158 11.67 25.85 -10.42
N THR A 159 10.52 26.06 -9.77
CA THR A 159 9.46 25.05 -9.65
C THR A 159 8.89 24.60 -10.99
N ASP A 160 8.93 25.45 -12.02
CA ASP A 160 8.45 25.12 -13.37
C ASP A 160 9.30 24.03 -14.05
N SER A 161 10.58 23.91 -13.65
CA SER A 161 11.50 22.90 -14.18
C SER A 161 11.35 21.52 -13.53
N LEU A 162 10.48 21.40 -12.49
CA LEU A 162 10.26 20.16 -11.78
C LEU A 162 9.30 19.23 -12.51
N SER A 163 9.55 17.91 -12.43
CA SER A 163 8.58 16.90 -12.86
C SER A 163 7.31 16.93 -11.99
N GLY A 164 6.21 16.35 -12.48
CA GLY A 164 4.96 16.25 -11.73
C GLY A 164 5.18 15.63 -10.34
N GLY A 165 5.89 14.51 -10.25
CA GLY A 165 6.18 13.86 -8.97
C GLY A 165 7.08 14.70 -8.05
N GLN A 166 8.02 15.49 -8.59
CA GLN A 166 8.81 16.44 -7.79
C GLN A 166 7.94 17.58 -7.25
N ARG A 167 6.98 18.09 -8.02
CA ARG A 167 6.03 19.10 -7.57
C ARG A 167 5.14 18.58 -6.43
N THR A 168 4.63 17.35 -6.55
CA THR A 168 3.83 16.72 -5.48
C THR A 168 4.66 16.56 -4.20
N ARG A 169 5.92 16.12 -4.29
CA ARG A 169 6.83 16.02 -3.14
C ARG A 169 7.09 17.37 -2.49
N LEU A 170 7.28 18.42 -3.29
CA LEU A 170 7.47 19.77 -2.77
C LEU A 170 6.23 20.29 -2.07
N ALA A 171 5.04 20.07 -2.61
CA ALA A 171 3.77 20.42 -1.99
C ALA A 171 3.56 19.68 -0.65
N LEU A 172 3.91 18.38 -0.60
CA LEU A 172 3.95 17.62 0.66
C LEU A 172 4.90 18.26 1.66
N GLY A 173 6.13 18.59 1.25
CA GLY A 173 7.12 19.25 2.11
C GLY A 173 6.60 20.57 2.68
N ARG A 174 5.98 21.41 1.87
CA ARG A 174 5.34 22.65 2.30
C ARG A 174 4.25 22.41 3.33
N LEU A 175 3.37 21.43 3.10
CA LEU A 175 2.31 21.07 4.03
C LEU A 175 2.85 20.62 5.39
N LEU A 176 3.91 19.79 5.39
CA LEU A 176 4.55 19.30 6.61
C LEU A 176 5.22 20.44 7.39
N MET A 177 5.74 21.47 6.71
CA MET A 177 6.32 22.66 7.36
C MET A 177 5.29 23.57 8.01
N VAL A 178 4.08 23.69 7.43
CA VAL A 178 2.99 24.49 8.02
C VAL A 178 2.50 23.91 9.35
N LYS A 179 2.60 22.59 9.53
CA LYS A 179 2.20 21.84 10.74
C LYS A 179 0.76 22.14 11.20
N PRO A 180 -0.27 21.96 10.35
CA PRO A 180 -1.65 22.17 10.75
C PRO A 180 -2.10 21.16 11.81
N ASP A 181 -3.18 21.46 12.55
CA ASP A 181 -3.72 20.55 13.59
C ASP A 181 -4.20 19.21 13.01
N ILE A 182 -4.73 19.23 11.79
CA ILE A 182 -5.16 18.05 11.05
C ILE A 182 -4.46 18.05 9.68
N ILE A 183 -3.74 16.98 9.38
CA ILE A 183 -3.17 16.72 8.05
C ILE A 183 -4.04 15.69 7.33
N ILE A 184 -4.45 16.00 6.11
CA ILE A 184 -5.15 15.08 5.21
C ILE A 184 -4.24 14.79 4.02
N LEU A 185 -3.93 13.51 3.81
CA LEU A 185 -3.02 13.05 2.76
C LEU A 185 -3.76 12.08 1.83
N ASP A 186 -3.87 12.45 0.55
CA ASP A 186 -4.45 11.58 -0.49
C ASP A 186 -3.31 10.98 -1.33
N GLU A 187 -3.05 9.67 -1.15
CA GLU A 187 -1.99 8.88 -1.78
C GLU A 187 -0.59 9.51 -1.66
N PRO A 188 -0.11 9.81 -0.43
CA PRO A 188 1.16 10.52 -0.24
C PRO A 188 2.40 9.70 -0.63
N THR A 189 2.29 8.38 -0.72
CA THR A 189 3.38 7.47 -1.09
C THR A 189 3.63 7.41 -2.59
N ASN A 190 2.67 7.89 -3.40
CA ASN A 190 2.85 7.95 -4.84
C ASN A 190 4.02 8.88 -5.19
N HIS A 191 4.87 8.44 -6.09
CA HIS A 191 6.07 9.17 -6.55
C HIS A 191 7.21 9.31 -5.51
N LEU A 192 7.06 8.71 -4.32
CA LEU A 192 8.14 8.61 -3.34
C LEU A 192 8.94 7.32 -3.56
N ASP A 193 10.24 7.39 -3.38
CA ASP A 193 11.08 6.20 -3.27
C ASP A 193 11.05 5.64 -1.84
N MET A 194 11.58 4.45 -1.65
CA MET A 194 11.54 3.76 -0.35
C MET A 194 12.19 4.54 0.79
N GLU A 195 13.24 5.32 0.49
CA GLU A 195 13.93 6.15 1.51
C GLU A 195 13.03 7.31 1.95
N SER A 196 12.42 8.00 0.99
CA SER A 196 11.47 9.08 1.26
C SER A 196 10.21 8.59 1.98
N ILE A 197 9.69 7.39 1.62
CA ILE A 197 8.57 6.77 2.34
C ILE A 197 8.98 6.47 3.79
N SER A 198 10.15 5.88 4.03
CA SER A 198 10.64 5.58 5.38
C SER A 198 10.83 6.84 6.22
N TRP A 199 11.33 7.92 5.62
CA TRP A 199 11.43 9.22 6.27
C TRP A 199 10.05 9.79 6.63
N LEU A 200 9.08 9.73 5.70
CA LEU A 200 7.72 10.21 5.93
C LEU A 200 7.02 9.42 7.06
N GLU A 201 7.25 8.11 7.13
CA GLU A 201 6.77 7.27 8.24
C GLU A 201 7.29 7.77 9.59
N GLY A 202 8.59 8.03 9.68
CA GLY A 202 9.21 8.58 10.89
C GLY A 202 8.65 9.95 11.28
N PHE A 203 8.45 10.82 10.29
CA PHE A 203 7.88 12.16 10.48
C PHE A 203 6.44 12.08 11.00
N LEU A 204 5.55 11.34 10.30
CA LEU A 204 4.14 11.22 10.68
C LEU A 204 3.94 10.47 12.00
N SER A 205 4.82 9.51 12.33
CA SER A 205 4.78 8.82 13.62
C SER A 205 5.04 9.76 14.79
N SER A 206 5.95 10.73 14.62
CA SER A 206 6.29 11.75 15.63
C SER A 206 5.39 12.98 15.59
N TYR A 207 4.52 13.10 14.59
CA TYR A 207 3.67 14.26 14.40
C TYR A 207 2.65 14.43 15.52
N GLN A 208 2.59 15.64 16.10
CA GLN A 208 1.75 15.93 17.27
C GLN A 208 0.29 16.26 16.94
N GLY A 209 -0.02 16.57 15.67
CA GLY A 209 -1.39 16.74 15.19
C GLY A 209 -2.05 15.42 14.81
N SER A 210 -3.30 15.50 14.39
CA SER A 210 -4.06 14.35 13.88
C SER A 210 -3.83 14.19 12.39
N VAL A 211 -3.91 12.95 11.89
CA VAL A 211 -3.63 12.64 10.48
C VAL A 211 -4.75 11.78 9.91
N ILE A 212 -5.24 12.15 8.72
CA ILE A 212 -6.11 11.31 7.90
C ILE A 212 -5.33 10.94 6.64
N ILE A 213 -5.24 9.65 6.34
CA ILE A 213 -4.48 9.13 5.22
C ILE A 213 -5.39 8.29 4.32
N VAL A 214 -5.41 8.60 3.04
CA VAL A 214 -5.86 7.66 2.00
C VAL A 214 -4.61 7.08 1.36
N SER A 215 -4.42 5.78 1.42
CA SER A 215 -3.28 5.12 0.76
C SER A 215 -3.57 3.67 0.44
N HIS A 216 -2.96 3.19 -0.63
CA HIS A 216 -2.91 1.79 -1.03
C HIS A 216 -1.60 1.09 -0.63
N ASP A 217 -0.72 1.75 0.11
CA ASP A 217 0.49 1.17 0.69
C ASP A 217 0.18 0.57 2.07
N ARG A 218 -0.01 -0.76 2.10
CA ARG A 218 -0.36 -1.51 3.32
C ARG A 218 0.72 -1.43 4.39
N TYR A 219 1.99 -1.41 3.98
CA TYR A 219 3.12 -1.37 4.89
C TYR A 219 3.23 0.00 5.58
N PHE A 220 3.01 1.07 4.80
CA PHE A 220 2.93 2.44 5.30
C PHE A 220 1.78 2.61 6.31
N LEU A 221 0.59 2.12 5.95
CA LEU A 221 -0.57 2.18 6.85
C LEU A 221 -0.33 1.39 8.14
N ASP A 222 0.24 0.19 8.06
CA ASP A 222 0.46 -0.66 9.23
C ASP A 222 1.38 -0.02 10.28
N LYS A 223 2.37 0.78 9.83
CA LYS A 223 3.30 1.48 10.73
C LYS A 223 2.73 2.74 11.39
N ILE A 224 1.80 3.43 10.74
CA ILE A 224 1.38 4.77 11.16
C ILE A 224 0.02 4.76 11.82
N VAL A 225 -0.97 4.05 11.25
CA VAL A 225 -2.36 4.24 11.63
C VAL A 225 -2.77 3.42 12.85
N THR A 226 -3.66 4.02 13.64
CA THR A 226 -4.27 3.40 14.83
C THR A 226 -5.76 3.14 14.65
N LYS A 227 -6.36 3.71 13.60
CA LYS A 227 -7.77 3.55 13.25
C LYS A 227 -7.92 3.48 11.73
N ILE A 228 -8.79 2.60 11.26
CA ILE A 228 -9.11 2.47 9.83
C ILE A 228 -10.61 2.61 9.63
N VAL A 229 -11.00 3.41 8.65
CA VAL A 229 -12.36 3.55 8.13
C VAL A 229 -12.41 2.91 6.76
N GLU A 230 -13.09 1.79 6.64
CA GLU A 230 -13.33 1.13 5.35
C GLU A 230 -14.58 1.73 4.71
N LEU A 231 -14.46 2.12 3.42
CA LEU A 231 -15.58 2.48 2.57
C LEU A 231 -15.87 1.33 1.62
N ASP A 232 -17.03 0.72 1.76
CA ASP A 232 -17.48 -0.38 0.89
C ASP A 232 -18.95 -0.19 0.53
N ASN A 233 -19.27 -0.21 -0.77
CA ASN A 233 -20.63 -0.05 -1.30
C ASN A 233 -21.40 1.16 -0.71
N GLY A 234 -20.72 2.29 -0.56
CA GLY A 234 -21.31 3.52 -0.04
C GLY A 234 -21.41 3.61 1.49
N HIS A 235 -21.10 2.55 2.22
CA HIS A 235 -21.16 2.52 3.69
C HIS A 235 -19.77 2.60 4.32
N SER A 236 -19.71 2.99 5.60
CA SER A 236 -18.47 3.03 6.37
C SER A 236 -18.45 1.99 7.49
N GLN A 237 -17.30 1.33 7.67
CA GLN A 237 -17.03 0.49 8.82
C GLN A 237 -15.73 0.92 9.50
N VAL A 238 -15.75 1.10 10.82
CA VAL A 238 -14.60 1.58 11.60
C VAL A 238 -13.93 0.42 12.32
N TYR A 239 -12.61 0.36 12.20
CA TYR A 239 -11.75 -0.62 12.88
C TYR A 239 -10.71 0.12 13.72
N ASN A 240 -10.63 -0.19 15.01
CA ASN A 240 -9.62 0.36 15.91
C ASN A 240 -8.40 -0.57 15.92
N GLY A 241 -7.37 -0.20 15.19
CA GLY A 241 -6.14 -0.98 15.04
C GLY A 241 -5.35 -0.57 13.80
N ASN A 242 -4.21 -1.23 13.59
CA ASN A 242 -3.38 -1.07 12.41
C ASN A 242 -3.94 -1.84 11.20
N TYR A 243 -3.23 -1.78 10.06
CA TYR A 243 -3.69 -2.43 8.83
C TYR A 243 -3.75 -3.96 8.96
N THR A 244 -2.80 -4.58 9.64
CA THR A 244 -2.78 -6.04 9.87
C THR A 244 -4.02 -6.49 10.65
N TYR A 245 -4.37 -5.77 11.72
CA TYR A 245 -5.59 -6.05 12.48
C TYR A 245 -6.86 -5.90 11.64
N PHE A 246 -6.95 -4.82 10.85
CA PHE A 246 -8.04 -4.58 9.92
C PHE A 246 -8.20 -5.73 8.92
N ALA A 247 -7.11 -6.15 8.27
CA ALA A 247 -7.13 -7.22 7.26
C ALA A 247 -7.63 -8.55 7.85
N GLN A 248 -7.18 -8.90 9.06
CA GLN A 248 -7.63 -10.10 9.77
C GLN A 248 -9.12 -10.03 10.12
N LYS A 249 -9.57 -8.91 10.69
CA LYS A 249 -10.98 -8.72 11.07
C LYS A 249 -11.91 -8.68 9.86
N ARG A 250 -11.50 -8.03 8.79
CA ARG A 250 -12.23 -8.02 7.53
C ARG A 250 -12.40 -9.42 6.96
N ALA A 251 -11.33 -10.23 6.97
CA ALA A 251 -11.40 -11.62 6.51
C ALA A 251 -12.35 -12.47 7.37
N GLU A 252 -12.29 -12.34 8.70
CA GLU A 252 -13.18 -13.02 9.64
C GLU A 252 -14.66 -12.64 9.42
N ILE A 253 -14.95 -11.35 9.29
CA ILE A 253 -16.32 -10.85 9.05
C ILE A 253 -16.84 -11.38 7.71
N ARG A 254 -16.00 -11.33 6.65
CA ARG A 254 -16.37 -11.81 5.32
C ARG A 254 -16.65 -13.32 5.31
N GLU A 255 -15.82 -14.11 6.00
CA GLU A 255 -16.04 -15.55 6.15
C GLU A 255 -17.38 -15.85 6.86
N ASN A 256 -17.68 -15.11 7.92
CA ASN A 256 -18.93 -15.26 8.63
C ASN A 256 -20.16 -14.85 7.79
N MET A 257 -20.04 -13.75 7.02
CA MET A 257 -21.09 -13.34 6.08
C MET A 257 -21.31 -14.38 4.98
N MET A 258 -20.22 -14.96 4.43
CA MET A 258 -20.32 -16.02 3.43
C MET A 258 -20.99 -17.28 3.99
N LYS A 259 -20.64 -17.70 5.21
CA LYS A 259 -21.29 -18.83 5.90
C LYS A 259 -22.77 -18.54 6.12
N ALA A 260 -23.14 -17.34 6.59
CA ALA A 260 -24.53 -16.94 6.77
C ALA A 260 -25.32 -16.96 5.45
N TYR A 261 -24.75 -16.44 4.36
CA TYR A 261 -25.33 -16.47 3.02
C TYR A 261 -25.55 -17.90 2.54
N LEU A 262 -24.53 -18.76 2.62
CA LEU A 262 -24.63 -20.16 2.19
C LEU A 262 -25.69 -20.93 2.98
N ASN A 263 -25.74 -20.73 4.31
CA ASN A 263 -26.76 -21.33 5.16
C ASN A 263 -28.17 -20.87 4.78
N GLN A 264 -28.35 -19.58 4.51
CA GLN A 264 -29.63 -19.04 4.07
C GLN A 264 -30.04 -19.61 2.70
N GLN A 265 -29.09 -19.70 1.74
CA GLN A 265 -29.36 -20.29 0.43
C GLN A 265 -29.75 -21.76 0.52
N GLN A 266 -29.10 -22.53 1.40
CA GLN A 266 -29.46 -23.94 1.64
C GLN A 266 -30.88 -24.06 2.25
N GLU A 267 -31.21 -23.19 3.22
CA GLU A 267 -32.55 -23.18 3.81
C GLU A 267 -33.61 -22.79 2.78
N ILE A 268 -33.38 -21.74 1.98
CA ILE A 268 -34.30 -21.32 0.90
C ILE A 268 -34.54 -22.50 -0.06
N LYS A 269 -33.47 -23.13 -0.54
CA LYS A 269 -33.55 -24.29 -1.46
C LYS A 269 -34.32 -25.44 -0.83
N HIS A 270 -34.07 -25.76 0.43
CA HIS A 270 -34.78 -26.79 1.15
C HIS A 270 -36.29 -26.49 1.25
N GLN A 271 -36.67 -25.24 1.57
CA GLN A 271 -38.06 -24.82 1.64
C GLN A 271 -38.73 -24.86 0.25
N GLU A 272 -38.05 -24.47 -0.81
CA GLU A 272 -38.55 -24.58 -2.19
C GLU A 272 -38.79 -26.06 -2.60
N GLU A 273 -37.90 -26.98 -2.24
CA GLU A 273 -38.08 -28.42 -2.47
C GLU A 273 -39.29 -28.97 -1.70
N VAL A 274 -39.47 -28.56 -0.44
CA VAL A 274 -40.64 -28.97 0.37
C VAL A 274 -41.93 -28.41 -0.21
N ILE A 275 -41.95 -27.16 -0.65
CA ILE A 275 -43.11 -26.52 -1.30
C ILE A 275 -43.46 -27.30 -2.60
N THR A 276 -42.47 -27.62 -3.42
CA THR A 276 -42.65 -28.39 -4.65
C THR A 276 -43.26 -29.76 -4.38
N LYS A 277 -42.73 -30.50 -3.38
CA LYS A 277 -43.28 -31.78 -2.95
C LYS A 277 -44.72 -31.68 -2.45
N LEU A 278 -45.04 -30.66 -1.64
CA LEU A 278 -46.39 -30.43 -1.14
C LEU A 278 -47.39 -30.10 -2.24
N LYS A 279 -46.99 -29.39 -3.29
CA LYS A 279 -47.82 -29.09 -4.48
C LYS A 279 -48.06 -30.35 -5.34
N GLN A 280 -47.07 -31.24 -5.48
CA GLN A 280 -47.20 -32.49 -6.20
C GLN A 280 -48.28 -33.42 -5.61
N PHE A 281 -48.49 -33.40 -4.29
CA PHE A 281 -49.50 -34.23 -3.64
C PHE A 281 -50.97 -33.80 -3.93
N ASN A 282 -51.20 -32.66 -4.55
CA ASN A 282 -52.48 -32.11 -5.04
C ASN A 282 -53.69 -32.29 -4.09
N ARG A 283 -53.44 -32.31 -2.76
CA ARG A 283 -54.49 -32.34 -1.73
C ARG A 283 -54.70 -30.91 -1.17
N GLU A 284 -55.94 -30.47 -0.98
CA GLU A 284 -56.27 -29.13 -0.50
C GLU A 284 -55.46 -28.69 0.76
N LYS A 285 -55.32 -29.64 1.72
CA LYS A 285 -54.53 -29.41 2.94
C LYS A 285 -53.02 -29.21 2.64
N SER A 286 -52.49 -29.92 1.63
CA SER A 286 -51.08 -29.80 1.21
C SER A 286 -50.82 -28.50 0.47
N ILE A 287 -51.78 -28.07 -0.37
CA ILE A 287 -51.72 -26.78 -1.09
C ILE A 287 -51.72 -25.63 -0.11
N LYS A 288 -52.63 -25.58 0.89
CA LYS A 288 -52.66 -24.54 1.92
C LYS A 288 -51.37 -24.47 2.75
N ARG A 289 -50.71 -25.61 3.00
CA ARG A 289 -49.39 -25.65 3.67
C ARG A 289 -48.30 -25.13 2.77
N ALA A 290 -48.31 -25.41 1.47
CA ALA A 290 -47.40 -24.89 0.49
C ALA A 290 -47.49 -23.36 0.38
N GLU A 291 -48.72 -22.83 0.25
CA GLU A 291 -48.99 -21.38 0.22
C GLU A 291 -48.51 -20.64 1.50
N SER A 292 -48.73 -21.25 2.67
CA SER A 292 -48.24 -20.69 3.94
C SER A 292 -46.72 -20.60 3.98
N ARG A 293 -46.00 -21.63 3.48
CA ARG A 293 -44.53 -21.65 3.38
C ARG A 293 -44.01 -20.67 2.31
N GLU A 294 -44.66 -20.55 1.18
CA GLU A 294 -44.34 -19.54 0.16
C GLU A 294 -44.46 -18.13 0.73
N LYS A 295 -45.53 -17.85 1.48
CA LYS A 295 -45.68 -16.57 2.16
C LYS A 295 -44.64 -16.33 3.24
N MET A 296 -44.15 -17.36 3.91
CA MET A 296 -43.05 -17.25 4.86
C MET A 296 -41.73 -16.98 4.12
N LEU A 297 -41.48 -17.69 3.01
CA LEU A 297 -40.29 -17.53 2.18
C LEU A 297 -40.21 -16.15 1.53
N SER A 298 -41.36 -15.57 1.10
CA SER A 298 -41.43 -14.21 0.54
C SER A 298 -41.17 -13.10 1.57
N ARG A 299 -41.19 -13.39 2.87
CA ARG A 299 -40.89 -12.44 3.96
C ARG A 299 -39.44 -12.52 4.43
N ILE A 300 -38.68 -13.53 3.97
CA ILE A 300 -37.27 -13.65 4.31
C ILE A 300 -36.52 -12.55 3.53
N GLU A 301 -35.87 -11.67 4.25
CA GLU A 301 -34.93 -10.72 3.69
C GLU A 301 -33.71 -11.49 3.17
N ARG A 302 -33.52 -11.47 1.85
CA ARG A 302 -32.43 -12.21 1.23
C ARG A 302 -31.13 -11.47 1.48
N LEU A 303 -30.15 -12.20 2.03
CA LEU A 303 -28.79 -11.68 2.15
C LEU A 303 -28.18 -11.57 0.76
N ASP A 304 -27.54 -10.44 0.49
CA ASP A 304 -26.74 -10.28 -0.71
C ASP A 304 -25.49 -11.16 -0.62
N LYS A 305 -25.11 -11.73 -1.76
CA LYS A 305 -23.88 -12.49 -1.83
C LYS A 305 -22.71 -11.54 -1.52
N PRO A 306 -21.91 -11.81 -0.47
CA PRO A 306 -20.71 -11.01 -0.23
C PRO A 306 -19.85 -10.99 -1.49
N THR A 307 -19.31 -9.82 -1.85
CA THR A 307 -18.47 -9.67 -3.02
C THR A 307 -17.28 -10.63 -2.90
N GLU A 308 -17.32 -11.72 -3.65
CA GLU A 308 -16.18 -12.62 -3.74
C GLU A 308 -15.05 -11.84 -4.39
N VAL A 309 -14.04 -11.48 -3.60
CA VAL A 309 -12.74 -11.31 -4.20
C VAL A 309 -12.40 -12.70 -4.73
N ALA A 310 -12.18 -12.82 -6.02
CA ALA A 310 -11.88 -14.08 -6.70
C ALA A 310 -10.53 -14.67 -6.22
N SER A 311 -10.36 -14.80 -4.89
CA SER A 311 -9.18 -15.37 -4.24
C SER A 311 -9.05 -16.87 -4.51
N GLU A 312 -10.13 -17.52 -4.99
CA GLU A 312 -10.11 -18.95 -5.35
C GLU A 312 -9.86 -19.22 -6.84
N MET A 313 -9.90 -18.21 -7.72
CA MET A 313 -9.46 -18.42 -9.10
C MET A 313 -7.92 -18.47 -9.12
N ARG A 314 -7.37 -19.65 -8.85
CA ARG A 314 -5.95 -19.93 -9.10
C ARG A 314 -5.69 -19.85 -10.60
N ILE A 315 -5.23 -18.68 -11.05
CA ILE A 315 -4.68 -18.57 -12.40
C ILE A 315 -3.33 -19.26 -12.37
N THR A 316 -3.26 -20.50 -12.85
CA THR A 316 -1.98 -21.16 -13.14
C THR A 316 -1.44 -20.53 -14.42
N LEU A 317 -0.46 -19.68 -14.26
CA LEU A 317 0.27 -19.06 -15.37
C LEU A 317 1.53 -19.89 -15.61
N GLU A 318 1.44 -20.81 -16.55
CA GLU A 318 2.59 -21.61 -16.97
C GLU A 318 3.11 -21.08 -18.31
N PRO A 319 4.40 -20.79 -18.42
CA PRO A 319 4.99 -20.43 -19.72
C PRO A 319 4.89 -21.61 -20.70
N ASN A 320 4.41 -21.37 -21.89
CA ASN A 320 4.26 -22.39 -22.92
C ASN A 320 5.61 -23.05 -23.34
N VAL A 321 6.72 -22.36 -23.12
CA VAL A 321 8.07 -22.81 -23.46
C VAL A 321 9.01 -22.47 -22.31
N LEU A 322 9.73 -23.47 -21.80
CA LEU A 322 10.77 -23.25 -20.81
C LEU A 322 12.01 -22.60 -21.44
N SER A 323 12.55 -21.56 -20.78
CA SER A 323 13.83 -20.96 -21.11
C SER A 323 15.01 -21.88 -20.77
N GLY A 324 16.20 -21.55 -21.23
CA GLY A 324 17.44 -22.08 -20.66
C GLY A 324 17.62 -21.73 -19.19
N GLU A 325 18.66 -22.24 -18.55
CA GLU A 325 19.00 -21.96 -17.14
C GLU A 325 19.37 -20.49 -16.94
N ASP A 326 20.23 -19.97 -17.80
CA ASP A 326 20.57 -18.55 -17.86
C ASP A 326 19.50 -17.82 -18.67
N VAL A 327 18.82 -16.86 -18.04
CA VAL A 327 17.75 -16.07 -18.68
C VAL A 327 18.27 -14.73 -19.13
N LEU A 328 19.05 -14.06 -18.29
CA LEU A 328 19.64 -12.75 -18.58
C LEU A 328 21.03 -12.67 -17.97
N THR A 329 22.00 -12.19 -18.78
CA THR A 329 23.33 -11.84 -18.30
C THR A 329 23.66 -10.43 -18.78
N ILE A 330 24.05 -9.57 -17.88
CA ILE A 330 24.51 -8.20 -18.15
C ILE A 330 25.95 -8.11 -17.68
N GLU A 331 26.82 -7.62 -18.57
CA GLU A 331 28.25 -7.48 -18.30
C GLU A 331 28.72 -6.06 -18.62
N GLY A 332 29.27 -5.36 -17.63
CA GLY A 332 29.89 -4.04 -17.76
C GLY A 332 28.95 -2.96 -18.29
N LEU A 333 27.65 -3.04 -18.04
CA LEU A 333 26.64 -2.15 -18.61
C LEU A 333 26.81 -0.72 -18.09
N SER A 334 26.82 0.25 -19.02
CA SER A 334 26.94 1.66 -18.67
C SER A 334 25.95 2.50 -19.46
N LYS A 335 25.42 3.56 -18.82
CA LYS A 335 24.53 4.52 -19.46
C LYS A 335 24.65 5.92 -18.85
N SER A 336 24.71 6.92 -19.73
CA SER A 336 24.68 8.34 -19.40
C SER A 336 23.70 9.08 -20.31
N PHE A 337 23.15 10.18 -19.83
CA PHE A 337 22.35 11.14 -20.58
C PHE A 337 22.97 12.53 -20.45
N GLY A 338 23.62 13.01 -21.50
CA GLY A 338 24.45 14.21 -21.42
C GLY A 338 25.53 14.05 -20.35
N ASP A 339 25.63 15.00 -19.45
CA ASP A 339 26.58 14.98 -18.32
C ASP A 339 26.16 14.09 -17.16
N ASN A 340 24.91 13.62 -17.16
CA ASN A 340 24.39 12.78 -16.08
C ASN A 340 24.70 11.30 -16.32
N ASN A 341 25.68 10.77 -15.61
CA ASN A 341 26.03 9.35 -15.59
C ASN A 341 25.12 8.61 -14.61
N LEU A 342 24.21 7.76 -15.11
CA LEU A 342 23.29 6.96 -14.30
C LEU A 342 24.01 5.81 -13.59
N PHE A 343 24.77 5.02 -14.35
CA PHE A 343 25.56 3.90 -13.84
C PHE A 343 26.68 3.52 -14.82
N SER A 344 27.72 2.89 -14.31
CA SER A 344 28.89 2.51 -15.10
C SER A 344 29.43 1.16 -14.67
N GLY A 345 29.56 0.24 -15.63
CA GLY A 345 30.17 -1.07 -15.40
C GLY A 345 29.37 -1.98 -14.48
N ILE A 346 28.02 -1.96 -14.55
CA ILE A 346 27.19 -2.83 -13.73
C ILE A 346 27.07 -4.24 -14.35
N ASP A 347 27.10 -5.25 -13.48
CA ASP A 347 26.93 -6.65 -13.83
C ASP A 347 25.68 -7.23 -13.13
N MET A 348 24.91 -8.06 -13.84
CA MET A 348 23.72 -8.72 -13.31
C MET A 348 23.48 -10.05 -14.03
N ASP A 349 23.15 -11.08 -13.29
CA ASP A 349 22.70 -12.37 -13.82
C ASP A 349 21.31 -12.72 -13.26
N ILE A 350 20.46 -13.35 -14.08
CA ILE A 350 19.15 -13.86 -13.68
C ILE A 350 18.99 -15.28 -14.21
N LYS A 351 18.64 -16.19 -13.30
CA LYS A 351 18.40 -17.60 -13.60
C LYS A 351 16.90 -17.88 -13.79
N ARG A 352 16.60 -19.00 -14.44
CA ARG A 352 15.22 -19.46 -14.65
C ARG A 352 14.50 -19.66 -13.31
N GLY A 353 13.27 -19.13 -13.24
CA GLY A 353 12.42 -19.24 -12.07
C GLY A 353 12.72 -18.26 -10.94
N GLU A 354 13.73 -17.39 -11.10
CA GLU A 354 13.95 -16.31 -10.14
C GLU A 354 12.91 -15.19 -10.33
N HIS A 355 12.43 -14.67 -9.23
CA HIS A 355 11.64 -13.44 -9.15
C HIS A 355 12.51 -12.34 -8.55
N VAL A 356 13.03 -11.48 -9.40
CA VAL A 356 14.03 -10.47 -9.02
C VAL A 356 13.38 -9.09 -8.94
N ALA A 357 13.44 -8.47 -7.77
CA ALA A 357 13.06 -7.08 -7.56
C ALA A 357 14.27 -6.17 -7.74
N LEU A 358 14.21 -5.21 -8.67
CA LEU A 358 15.20 -4.16 -8.85
C LEU A 358 14.75 -2.91 -8.11
N ILE A 359 15.44 -2.56 -7.02
CA ILE A 359 15.12 -1.43 -6.16
C ILE A 359 16.22 -0.36 -6.19
N GLY A 360 15.93 0.83 -5.66
CA GLY A 360 16.88 1.96 -5.58
C GLY A 360 16.14 3.29 -5.61
N GLY A 361 16.84 4.39 -5.38
CA GLY A 361 16.30 5.75 -5.38
C GLY A 361 15.67 6.16 -6.71
N ASN A 362 14.86 7.22 -6.69
CA ASN A 362 14.29 7.78 -7.91
C ASN A 362 15.39 8.41 -8.77
N GLY A 363 15.30 8.20 -10.09
CA GLY A 363 16.28 8.73 -11.05
C GLY A 363 17.62 7.97 -11.15
N THR A 364 17.81 6.87 -10.41
CA THR A 364 19.05 6.07 -10.47
C THR A 364 19.21 5.28 -11.78
N GLY A 365 18.13 5.13 -12.57
CA GLY A 365 18.19 4.44 -13.86
C GLY A 365 17.55 3.05 -13.89
N LYS A 366 16.73 2.66 -12.90
CA LYS A 366 16.04 1.37 -12.86
C LYS A 366 15.21 1.10 -14.12
N THR A 367 14.27 2.00 -14.45
CA THR A 367 13.46 1.96 -15.68
C THR A 367 14.33 1.95 -16.93
N THR A 368 15.47 2.68 -16.91
CA THR A 368 16.42 2.69 -18.03
C THR A 368 17.03 1.32 -18.27
N ILE A 369 17.40 0.59 -17.20
CA ILE A 369 17.88 -0.80 -17.31
C ILE A 369 16.81 -1.68 -17.96
N LEU A 370 15.55 -1.62 -17.50
CA LEU A 370 14.44 -2.39 -18.07
C LEU A 370 14.23 -2.05 -19.56
N LYS A 371 14.24 -0.76 -19.92
CA LYS A 371 14.11 -0.30 -21.32
C LYS A 371 15.29 -0.74 -22.19
N MET A 372 16.51 -0.83 -21.65
CA MET A 372 17.68 -1.33 -22.38
C MET A 372 17.61 -2.84 -22.62
N ILE A 373 17.16 -3.63 -21.64
CA ILE A 373 16.93 -5.08 -21.82
C ILE A 373 15.90 -5.30 -22.94
N ASN A 374 14.85 -4.47 -23.01
CA ASN A 374 13.83 -4.50 -24.07
C ASN A 374 14.27 -3.82 -25.39
N ARG A 375 15.51 -3.33 -25.49
CA ARG A 375 16.07 -2.65 -26.67
C ARG A 375 15.33 -1.35 -27.06
N LEU A 376 14.60 -0.75 -26.12
CA LEU A 376 13.93 0.54 -26.32
C LEU A 376 14.89 1.72 -26.14
N VAL A 377 15.97 1.52 -25.38
CA VAL A 377 17.04 2.52 -25.16
C VAL A 377 18.38 1.86 -25.49
N SER A 378 19.26 2.59 -26.19
CA SER A 378 20.61 2.12 -26.49
C SER A 378 21.51 2.20 -25.27
N LYS A 379 22.37 1.20 -25.10
CA LYS A 379 23.47 1.20 -24.12
C LYS A 379 24.66 1.99 -24.64
N ASP A 380 25.48 2.54 -23.75
CA ASP A 380 26.71 3.25 -24.10
C ASP A 380 27.91 2.28 -24.09
N ALA A 381 27.96 1.33 -23.14
CA ALA A 381 28.98 0.28 -23.08
C ALA A 381 28.38 -1.01 -22.43
N GLY A 382 29.13 -2.10 -22.52
CA GLY A 382 28.79 -3.39 -21.94
C GLY A 382 27.97 -4.30 -22.86
N ALA A 383 27.52 -5.44 -22.33
CA ALA A 383 26.74 -6.44 -23.06
C ALA A 383 25.45 -6.79 -22.29
N ILE A 384 24.38 -7.08 -23.05
CA ILE A 384 23.12 -7.64 -22.54
C ILE A 384 22.88 -8.90 -23.37
N ILE A 385 22.92 -10.06 -22.72
CA ILE A 385 22.81 -11.38 -23.30
C ILE A 385 21.56 -12.06 -22.80
N LEU A 386 20.64 -12.38 -23.68
CA LEU A 386 19.45 -13.18 -23.36
C LEU A 386 19.76 -14.66 -23.59
N GLY A 387 19.32 -15.48 -22.67
CA GLY A 387 19.47 -16.92 -22.72
C GLY A 387 18.69 -17.58 -23.85
N SER A 388 18.92 -18.89 -24.04
CA SER A 388 18.24 -19.65 -25.08
C SER A 388 16.73 -19.74 -24.83
N ARG A 389 15.93 -19.61 -25.90
CA ARG A 389 14.45 -19.68 -25.88
C ARG A 389 13.77 -18.65 -24.95
N VAL A 390 14.46 -17.60 -24.54
CA VAL A 390 13.86 -16.53 -23.75
C VAL A 390 12.89 -15.73 -24.61
N LYS A 391 11.65 -15.60 -24.11
CA LYS A 391 10.60 -14.75 -24.69
C LYS A 391 10.21 -13.71 -23.63
N ILE A 392 10.49 -12.45 -23.92
CA ILE A 392 10.19 -11.34 -22.99
C ILE A 392 8.73 -10.91 -23.15
N GLY A 393 8.06 -10.71 -22.00
CA GLY A 393 6.82 -9.95 -21.88
C GLY A 393 7.11 -8.69 -21.07
N TYR A 394 6.89 -7.51 -21.65
CA TYR A 394 7.19 -6.23 -21.02
C TYR A 394 5.91 -5.48 -20.65
N TYR A 395 5.83 -5.06 -19.40
CA TYR A 395 4.80 -4.15 -18.89
C TYR A 395 5.41 -2.78 -18.66
N ASP A 396 4.94 -1.78 -19.40
CA ASP A 396 5.38 -0.39 -19.30
C ASP A 396 4.44 0.41 -18.40
N GLN A 397 4.97 1.29 -17.60
CA GLN A 397 4.24 2.19 -16.71
C GLN A 397 3.21 3.07 -17.46
N GLU A 398 3.49 3.45 -18.72
CA GLU A 398 2.63 4.31 -19.53
C GLU A 398 1.48 3.57 -20.24
N HIS A 399 1.33 2.25 -20.08
CA HIS A 399 0.27 1.43 -20.69
C HIS A 399 0.09 1.62 -22.21
N GLN A 400 1.17 1.91 -22.94
CA GLN A 400 1.13 2.26 -24.38
C GLN A 400 0.72 1.10 -25.30
N VAL A 401 0.45 -0.09 -24.74
CA VAL A 401 0.19 -1.32 -25.51
C VAL A 401 -1.30 -1.55 -25.80
N LEU A 402 -2.20 -0.68 -25.32
CA LEU A 402 -3.65 -0.86 -25.45
C LEU A 402 -4.22 0.00 -26.58
N THR A 403 -5.13 -0.59 -27.38
CA THR A 403 -5.87 0.10 -28.44
C THR A 403 -7.12 0.73 -27.84
N MET A 404 -7.13 2.06 -27.69
CA MET A 404 -8.15 2.81 -26.98
C MET A 404 -9.58 2.62 -27.52
N SER A 405 -9.72 2.34 -28.82
CA SER A 405 -11.02 2.13 -29.48
C SER A 405 -11.64 0.75 -29.23
N ASN A 406 -10.84 -0.23 -28.85
CA ASN A 406 -11.28 -1.60 -28.64
C ASN A 406 -12.07 -1.74 -27.34
N THR A 407 -12.94 -2.77 -27.28
CA THR A 407 -13.46 -3.25 -25.99
C THR A 407 -12.39 -4.04 -25.26
N ILE A 408 -12.56 -4.24 -23.94
CA ILE A 408 -11.63 -5.09 -23.14
C ILE A 408 -11.52 -6.48 -23.75
N PHE A 409 -12.66 -7.06 -24.16
CA PHE A 409 -12.72 -8.39 -24.75
C PHE A 409 -12.02 -8.43 -26.12
N ASP A 410 -12.30 -7.47 -27.01
CA ASP A 410 -11.71 -7.42 -28.34
C ASP A 410 -10.20 -7.23 -28.27
N GLU A 411 -9.71 -6.37 -27.37
CA GLU A 411 -8.28 -6.15 -27.16
C GLU A 411 -7.50 -7.42 -26.83
N ILE A 412 -8.09 -8.31 -26.02
CA ILE A 412 -7.47 -9.59 -25.68
C ILE A 412 -7.65 -10.61 -26.82
N SER A 413 -8.85 -10.66 -27.42
CA SER A 413 -9.16 -11.59 -28.50
C SER A 413 -8.32 -11.34 -29.76
N ASP A 414 -8.13 -10.07 -30.11
CA ASP A 414 -7.30 -9.67 -31.26
C ASP A 414 -5.80 -9.99 -31.02
N ALA A 415 -5.34 -9.81 -29.77
CA ALA A 415 -3.96 -10.12 -29.41
C ALA A 415 -3.68 -11.64 -29.37
N TYR A 416 -4.69 -12.46 -29.06
CA TYR A 416 -4.56 -13.91 -28.89
C TYR A 416 -5.70 -14.67 -29.57
N PRO A 417 -5.75 -14.74 -30.91
CA PRO A 417 -6.84 -15.37 -31.65
C PRO A 417 -7.02 -16.86 -31.38
N ASP A 418 -5.96 -17.52 -30.94
CA ASP A 418 -5.96 -18.98 -30.63
C ASP A 418 -6.60 -19.32 -29.29
N LEU A 419 -6.94 -18.32 -28.45
CA LEU A 419 -7.54 -18.54 -27.16
C LEU A 419 -9.07 -18.66 -27.27
N SER A 420 -9.64 -19.62 -26.52
CA SER A 420 -11.09 -19.74 -26.42
C SER A 420 -11.69 -18.56 -25.65
N ASN A 421 -12.89 -18.13 -26.06
CA ASN A 421 -13.66 -17.07 -25.38
C ASN A 421 -13.82 -17.33 -23.86
N THR A 422 -13.98 -18.61 -23.49
CA THR A 422 -14.08 -19.02 -22.08
C THR A 422 -12.79 -18.71 -21.32
N ARG A 423 -11.61 -18.99 -21.91
CA ARG A 423 -10.32 -18.71 -21.27
C ARG A 423 -10.08 -17.22 -21.12
N ILE A 424 -10.42 -16.42 -22.15
CA ILE A 424 -10.33 -14.94 -22.10
C ILE A 424 -11.21 -14.41 -20.97
N ARG A 425 -12.50 -14.81 -20.91
CA ARG A 425 -13.42 -14.36 -19.87
C ARG A 425 -13.00 -14.80 -18.48
N ASN A 426 -12.45 -15.99 -18.31
CA ASN A 426 -11.94 -16.46 -17.02
C ASN A 426 -10.78 -15.60 -16.51
N VAL A 427 -9.83 -15.25 -17.39
CA VAL A 427 -8.72 -14.37 -17.02
C VAL A 427 -9.23 -12.98 -16.73
N LEU A 428 -10.10 -12.41 -17.57
CA LEU A 428 -10.69 -11.09 -17.32
C LEU A 428 -11.47 -11.06 -16.00
N ALA A 429 -12.24 -12.11 -15.69
CA ALA A 429 -12.95 -12.23 -14.41
C ALA A 429 -11.99 -12.25 -13.21
N ALA A 430 -10.83 -12.89 -13.33
CA ALA A 430 -9.80 -12.87 -12.30
C ALA A 430 -9.18 -11.48 -12.08
N PHE A 431 -9.20 -10.63 -13.11
CA PHE A 431 -8.84 -9.21 -13.01
C PHE A 431 -10.05 -8.30 -12.73
N LEU A 432 -11.14 -8.85 -12.20
CA LEU A 432 -12.39 -8.18 -11.81
C LEU A 432 -13.19 -7.55 -12.96
N PHE A 433 -13.04 -8.06 -14.18
CA PHE A 433 -13.92 -7.70 -15.29
C PHE A 433 -14.94 -8.81 -15.51
N THR A 434 -16.17 -8.62 -15.04
CA THR A 434 -17.23 -9.64 -15.08
C THR A 434 -18.46 -9.16 -15.86
N GLY A 435 -19.27 -10.10 -16.34
CA GLY A 435 -20.53 -9.79 -17.02
C GLY A 435 -20.36 -8.87 -18.22
N GLU A 436 -21.02 -7.73 -18.18
CA GLU A 436 -21.01 -6.70 -19.22
C GLU A 436 -19.76 -5.80 -19.21
N ASP A 437 -18.99 -5.78 -18.11
CA ASP A 437 -17.79 -4.97 -18.01
C ASP A 437 -16.76 -5.28 -19.09
N VAL A 438 -16.70 -6.51 -19.56
CA VAL A 438 -15.76 -6.93 -20.61
C VAL A 438 -15.99 -6.24 -21.95
N PHE A 439 -17.16 -5.64 -22.16
CA PHE A 439 -17.53 -4.91 -23.37
C PHE A 439 -17.35 -3.39 -23.26
N LYS A 440 -16.88 -2.88 -22.09
CA LYS A 440 -16.48 -1.48 -21.95
C LYS A 440 -15.31 -1.17 -22.88
N ARG A 441 -15.28 0.03 -23.44
CA ARG A 441 -14.16 0.48 -24.26
C ARG A 441 -12.99 0.88 -23.38
N ILE A 442 -11.77 0.62 -23.85
CA ILE A 442 -10.54 0.93 -23.12
C ILE A 442 -10.39 2.42 -22.83
N GLN A 443 -10.84 3.28 -23.74
CA GLN A 443 -10.82 4.73 -23.53
C GLN A 443 -11.67 5.20 -22.34
N ASP A 444 -12.75 4.46 -22.02
CA ASP A 444 -13.71 4.81 -20.95
C ASP A 444 -13.26 4.29 -19.57
N LEU A 445 -12.15 3.54 -19.52
CA LEU A 445 -11.60 2.97 -18.31
C LEU A 445 -10.74 3.97 -17.53
N SER A 446 -10.76 3.86 -16.21
CA SER A 446 -9.80 4.53 -15.33
C SER A 446 -8.36 4.02 -15.57
N GLY A 447 -7.36 4.78 -15.10
CA GLY A 447 -5.95 4.36 -15.20
C GLY A 447 -5.68 2.99 -14.56
N GLY A 448 -6.26 2.72 -13.39
CA GLY A 448 -6.14 1.43 -12.72
C GLY A 448 -6.81 0.28 -13.47
N GLU A 449 -7.97 0.51 -14.10
CA GLU A 449 -8.64 -0.50 -14.92
C GLU A 449 -7.83 -0.81 -16.19
N ARG A 450 -7.29 0.22 -16.85
CA ARG A 450 -6.37 0.02 -17.99
C ARG A 450 -5.14 -0.78 -17.60
N GLY A 451 -4.55 -0.51 -16.43
CA GLY A 451 -3.45 -1.30 -15.88
C GLY A 451 -3.82 -2.77 -15.71
N ARG A 452 -5.00 -3.08 -15.16
CA ARG A 452 -5.49 -4.46 -15.02
C ARG A 452 -5.71 -5.15 -16.37
N VAL A 453 -6.24 -4.47 -17.39
CA VAL A 453 -6.37 -5.02 -18.74
C VAL A 453 -5.00 -5.32 -19.35
N SER A 454 -4.05 -4.41 -19.23
CA SER A 454 -2.67 -4.60 -19.70
C SER A 454 -1.97 -5.78 -19.02
N LEU A 455 -2.16 -5.94 -17.71
CA LEU A 455 -1.66 -7.09 -16.96
C LEU A 455 -2.34 -8.40 -17.40
N ALA A 456 -3.66 -8.42 -17.58
CA ALA A 456 -4.40 -9.58 -18.08
C ALA A 456 -3.88 -9.98 -19.47
N LYS A 457 -3.64 -9.01 -20.36
CA LYS A 457 -3.05 -9.23 -21.68
C LYS A 457 -1.66 -9.83 -21.58
N LEU A 458 -0.80 -9.28 -20.72
CA LEU A 458 0.54 -9.80 -20.50
C LEU A 458 0.53 -11.24 -19.98
N MET A 459 -0.35 -11.55 -19.04
CA MET A 459 -0.47 -12.88 -18.43
C MET A 459 -0.96 -13.95 -19.41
N LEU A 460 -1.65 -13.58 -20.47
CA LEU A 460 -2.06 -14.49 -21.56
C LEU A 460 -0.96 -14.71 -22.60
N SER A 461 0.11 -13.90 -22.54
CA SER A 461 1.24 -14.03 -23.47
C SER A 461 1.99 -15.34 -23.29
N SER A 462 2.71 -15.77 -24.34
CA SER A 462 3.61 -16.92 -24.29
C SER A 462 4.98 -16.60 -23.69
N ALA A 463 5.10 -15.48 -22.98
CA ALA A 463 6.35 -15.05 -22.36
C ALA A 463 6.76 -16.02 -21.25
N ASN A 464 8.07 -16.24 -21.12
CA ASN A 464 8.69 -16.98 -20.04
C ASN A 464 9.64 -16.14 -19.18
N PHE A 465 9.83 -14.87 -19.58
CA PHE A 465 10.52 -13.85 -18.84
C PHE A 465 9.69 -12.57 -18.82
N LEU A 466 9.10 -12.25 -17.66
CA LEU A 466 8.31 -11.04 -17.46
C LEU A 466 9.19 -9.92 -16.95
N ILE A 467 9.07 -8.75 -17.56
CA ILE A 467 9.70 -7.51 -17.13
C ILE A 467 8.60 -6.51 -16.81
N LEU A 468 8.52 -6.06 -15.53
CA LEU A 468 7.44 -5.20 -15.05
C LEU A 468 8.02 -3.90 -14.48
N ASP A 469 7.57 -2.76 -15.02
CA ASP A 469 7.98 -1.43 -14.54
C ASP A 469 6.85 -0.80 -13.73
N GLU A 470 7.01 -0.72 -12.41
CA GLU A 470 6.05 -0.22 -11.42
C GLU A 470 4.62 -0.79 -11.60
N PRO A 471 4.44 -2.12 -11.61
CA PRO A 471 3.15 -2.74 -11.93
C PRO A 471 2.07 -2.51 -10.86
N THR A 472 2.45 -2.06 -9.68
CA THR A 472 1.55 -1.79 -8.55
C THR A 472 1.02 -0.36 -8.52
N ASN A 473 1.55 0.55 -9.35
CA ASN A 473 1.12 1.94 -9.38
C ASN A 473 -0.32 2.06 -9.86
N HIS A 474 -1.09 2.92 -9.20
CA HIS A 474 -2.52 3.17 -9.48
C HIS A 474 -3.46 1.98 -9.27
N LEU A 475 -2.95 0.84 -8.79
CA LEU A 475 -3.79 -0.30 -8.42
C LEU A 475 -4.33 -0.12 -6.99
N ASP A 476 -5.60 -0.43 -6.80
CA ASP A 476 -6.18 -0.55 -5.46
C ASP A 476 -5.69 -1.83 -4.76
N ILE A 477 -5.94 -1.92 -3.46
CA ILE A 477 -5.46 -3.04 -2.62
C ILE A 477 -5.89 -4.39 -3.20
N THR A 478 -7.13 -4.50 -3.67
CA THR A 478 -7.68 -5.74 -4.24
C THR A 478 -6.96 -6.13 -5.54
N SER A 479 -6.73 -5.16 -6.43
CA SER A 479 -5.98 -5.37 -7.68
C SER A 479 -4.52 -5.76 -7.43
N LYS A 480 -3.88 -5.17 -6.40
CA LYS A 480 -2.54 -5.56 -5.95
C LYS A 480 -2.50 -7.01 -5.46
N GLU A 481 -3.48 -7.45 -4.67
CA GLU A 481 -3.58 -8.84 -4.19
C GLU A 481 -3.70 -9.84 -5.35
N ILE A 482 -4.47 -9.51 -6.37
CA ILE A 482 -4.59 -10.34 -7.57
C ILE A 482 -3.25 -10.45 -8.29
N LEU A 483 -2.55 -9.32 -8.49
CA LEU A 483 -1.24 -9.30 -9.12
C LEU A 483 -0.20 -10.09 -8.31
N GLU A 484 -0.17 -9.91 -6.99
CA GLU A 484 0.71 -10.66 -6.07
C GLU A 484 0.50 -12.16 -6.21
N ASN A 485 -0.75 -12.61 -6.18
CA ASN A 485 -1.10 -14.02 -6.34
C ASN A 485 -0.72 -14.54 -7.75
N ALA A 486 -0.94 -13.74 -8.78
CA ALA A 486 -0.57 -14.10 -10.14
C ALA A 486 0.95 -14.27 -10.30
N ILE A 487 1.75 -13.33 -9.82
CA ILE A 487 3.21 -13.38 -9.88
C ILE A 487 3.75 -14.51 -9.00
N ARG A 488 3.27 -14.67 -7.77
CA ARG A 488 3.72 -15.74 -6.87
C ARG A 488 3.51 -17.16 -7.44
N ASN A 489 2.41 -17.35 -8.18
CA ASN A 489 2.09 -18.63 -8.80
C ASN A 489 2.69 -18.79 -10.22
N TYR A 490 3.35 -17.76 -10.75
CA TYR A 490 4.01 -17.83 -12.04
C TYR A 490 5.30 -18.63 -11.95
N THR A 491 5.41 -19.68 -12.78
CA THR A 491 6.57 -20.58 -12.78
C THR A 491 7.72 -20.14 -13.68
N GLY A 492 7.55 -19.04 -14.42
CA GLY A 492 8.60 -18.40 -15.24
C GLY A 492 9.51 -17.48 -14.43
N THR A 493 10.30 -16.70 -15.13
CA THR A 493 11.24 -15.74 -14.55
C THR A 493 10.62 -14.34 -14.55
N VAL A 494 10.83 -13.57 -13.50
CA VAL A 494 10.29 -12.22 -13.37
C VAL A 494 11.40 -11.25 -12.94
N LEU A 495 11.53 -10.14 -13.65
CA LEU A 495 12.30 -8.97 -13.23
C LEU A 495 11.36 -7.78 -13.13
N TYR A 496 11.32 -7.13 -11.97
CA TYR A 496 10.44 -5.99 -11.82
C TYR A 496 11.04 -4.86 -11.00
N VAL A 497 10.60 -3.64 -11.29
CA VAL A 497 10.82 -2.45 -10.46
C VAL A 497 9.54 -2.18 -9.70
N SER A 498 9.62 -2.01 -8.39
CA SER A 498 8.48 -1.57 -7.57
C SER A 498 8.95 -0.83 -6.32
N HIS A 499 8.15 0.12 -5.86
CA HIS A 499 8.30 0.78 -4.57
C HIS A 499 7.36 0.21 -3.50
N ASP A 500 6.49 -0.75 -3.88
CA ASP A 500 5.58 -1.42 -2.98
C ASP A 500 6.30 -2.54 -2.20
N ARG A 501 6.66 -2.23 -0.95
CA ARG A 501 7.40 -3.13 -0.06
C ARG A 501 6.64 -4.43 0.23
N TYR A 502 5.31 -4.35 0.34
CA TYR A 502 4.48 -5.53 0.58
C TYR A 502 4.49 -6.45 -0.63
N PHE A 503 4.33 -5.89 -1.83
CA PHE A 503 4.43 -6.63 -3.09
C PHE A 503 5.78 -7.33 -3.23
N ILE A 504 6.89 -6.61 -2.98
CA ILE A 504 8.24 -7.17 -3.04
C ILE A 504 8.38 -8.29 -2.01
N ASN A 505 7.90 -8.10 -0.78
CA ASN A 505 8.02 -9.09 0.27
C ASN A 505 7.28 -10.41 -0.04
N GLN A 506 6.15 -10.32 -0.76
CA GLN A 506 5.35 -11.48 -1.13
C GLN A 506 5.82 -12.20 -2.40
N THR A 507 6.53 -11.52 -3.28
CA THR A 507 6.83 -12.04 -4.64
C THR A 507 8.31 -12.22 -4.93
N ALA A 508 9.21 -11.46 -4.30
CA ALA A 508 10.65 -11.54 -4.56
C ALA A 508 11.29 -12.79 -3.96
N THR A 509 12.12 -13.47 -4.75
CA THR A 509 13.08 -14.48 -4.29
C THR A 509 14.48 -13.89 -4.12
N ARG A 510 14.75 -12.78 -4.81
CA ARG A 510 16.02 -12.05 -4.80
C ARG A 510 15.77 -10.57 -5.02
N ILE A 511 16.52 -9.74 -4.31
CA ILE A 511 16.48 -8.28 -4.45
C ILE A 511 17.83 -7.79 -4.97
N ILE A 512 17.80 -6.88 -5.95
CA ILE A 512 18.97 -6.19 -6.48
C ILE A 512 18.79 -4.70 -6.23
N GLU A 513 19.67 -4.12 -5.42
CA GLU A 513 19.66 -2.69 -5.11
C GLU A 513 20.61 -1.94 -6.03
N LEU A 514 20.10 -0.94 -6.75
CA LEU A 514 20.91 0.03 -7.50
C LEU A 514 21.16 1.25 -6.62
N ARG A 515 22.37 1.33 -6.04
CA ARG A 515 22.82 2.40 -5.18
C ARG A 515 24.21 2.85 -5.54
N ASP A 516 24.48 4.16 -5.48
CA ASP A 516 25.79 4.74 -5.79
C ASP A 516 26.37 4.25 -7.13
N LYS A 517 25.49 4.08 -8.15
CA LYS A 517 25.81 3.59 -9.50
C LYS A 517 26.31 2.14 -9.56
N GLN A 518 26.09 1.36 -8.52
CA GLN A 518 26.48 -0.05 -8.41
C GLN A 518 25.26 -0.91 -8.08
N LEU A 519 25.33 -2.20 -8.42
CA LEU A 519 24.32 -3.20 -8.06
C LEU A 519 24.81 -4.05 -6.90
N THR A 520 23.95 -4.19 -5.89
CA THR A 520 24.16 -5.11 -4.77
C THR A 520 23.03 -6.11 -4.72
N SER A 521 23.34 -7.40 -4.60
CA SER A 521 22.36 -8.49 -4.61
C SER A 521 22.13 -9.07 -3.22
N TYR A 522 20.85 -9.28 -2.86
CA TYR A 522 20.39 -9.89 -1.61
C TYR A 522 19.48 -11.07 -1.96
N ILE A 523 19.82 -12.28 -1.47
CA ILE A 523 19.03 -13.48 -1.70
C ILE A 523 17.96 -13.56 -0.61
N GLY A 524 16.70 -13.31 -0.96
CA GLY A 524 15.58 -13.30 -0.03
C GLY A 524 14.53 -12.25 -0.38
N ASN A 525 13.57 -12.08 0.52
CA ASN A 525 12.48 -11.12 0.43
C ASN A 525 12.85 -9.74 1.00
N TYR A 526 11.87 -8.83 1.06
CA TYR A 526 12.09 -7.47 1.55
C TYR A 526 12.52 -7.40 3.02
N ASP A 527 11.95 -8.25 3.89
CA ASP A 527 12.31 -8.30 5.32
C ASP A 527 13.76 -8.73 5.51
N TYR A 528 14.24 -9.69 4.70
CA TYR A 528 15.66 -10.09 4.70
C TYR A 528 16.55 -8.92 4.25
N TYR A 529 16.17 -8.22 3.17
CA TYR A 529 16.89 -7.05 2.68
C TYR A 529 16.97 -5.94 3.75
N GLU A 530 15.85 -5.61 4.42
CA GLU A 530 15.79 -4.56 5.44
C GLU A 530 16.74 -4.85 6.63
N THR A 531 16.85 -6.13 7.02
CA THR A 531 17.72 -6.54 8.12
C THR A 531 19.20 -6.61 7.77
N HIS A 532 19.53 -6.79 6.48
CA HIS A 532 20.92 -6.97 6.01
C HIS A 532 21.45 -5.76 5.22
N ARG A 533 20.59 -4.77 4.97
CA ARG A 533 20.99 -3.51 4.35
C ARG A 533 22.01 -2.80 5.23
N THR A 534 23.21 -2.52 4.68
CA THR A 534 24.22 -1.70 5.35
C THR A 534 23.71 -0.26 5.40
N TYR A 535 23.23 0.17 6.55
CA TYR A 535 22.89 1.58 6.75
C TYR A 535 24.18 2.41 6.65
N SER A 536 24.29 3.23 5.62
CA SER A 536 25.24 4.33 5.66
C SER A 536 24.79 5.28 6.77
N THR A 537 25.65 5.49 7.77
CA THR A 537 25.41 6.20 9.03
C THR A 537 25.12 7.70 8.89
N ASP A 538 24.70 8.21 7.73
CA ASP A 538 24.54 9.65 7.46
C ASP A 538 23.10 10.18 7.56
N LEU A 539 22.14 9.35 7.96
CA LEU A 539 20.78 9.81 8.28
C LEU A 539 20.59 9.87 9.81
N VAL A 540 21.28 10.82 10.45
CA VAL A 540 20.91 11.25 11.81
C VAL A 540 19.48 11.76 11.74
N SER A 541 18.58 11.09 12.45
CA SER A 541 17.21 11.56 12.66
C SER A 541 17.25 12.97 13.26
N PRO A 542 16.62 13.99 12.65
CA PRO A 542 16.67 15.35 13.18
C PRO A 542 15.81 15.58 14.43
N PHE A 543 15.21 14.52 14.98
CA PHE A 543 14.29 14.60 16.13
C PHE A 543 14.80 13.80 17.33
N THR A 544 15.95 14.20 17.90
CA THR A 544 16.20 14.02 19.32
C THR A 544 15.87 15.33 20.02
N PRO A 545 14.95 15.36 21.00
CA PRO A 545 14.73 16.57 21.78
C PRO A 545 16.03 16.90 22.54
N ILE A 546 16.59 18.06 22.28
CA ILE A 546 17.70 18.62 23.07
C ILE A 546 17.13 18.97 24.43
N SER A 547 17.24 18.03 25.38
CA SER A 547 17.04 18.32 26.79
C SER A 547 18.22 19.14 27.26
N GLY A 548 17.90 20.26 27.88
CA GLY A 548 18.76 21.34 28.37
C GLY A 548 20.15 20.97 28.88
N VAL A 549 21.05 21.79 28.48
CA VAL A 549 22.39 21.94 29.05
C VAL A 549 22.29 22.24 30.57
N SER A 550 22.75 21.31 31.40
CA SER A 550 23.14 21.60 32.75
C SER A 550 24.57 21.10 32.95
N ASP A 551 25.48 22.07 33.10
CA ASP A 551 26.86 21.86 33.53
C ASP A 551 26.89 21.23 34.93
N ALA A 552 27.40 19.99 35.01
CA ALA A 552 28.03 19.47 36.23
C ALA A 552 29.05 18.38 35.86
N PRO A 553 30.17 18.27 36.58
CA PRO A 553 31.37 17.58 36.13
C PRO A 553 31.23 16.04 36.22
N ALA A 554 31.84 15.39 35.23
CA ALA A 554 31.92 13.95 35.06
C ALA A 554 32.43 13.21 36.29
N GLN A 555 31.60 12.32 36.84
CA GLN A 555 32.07 11.16 37.60
C GLN A 555 31.94 9.90 36.72
N THR A 556 33.05 9.28 36.48
CA THR A 556 33.23 8.05 35.74
C THR A 556 32.47 6.89 36.39
N ALA A 557 31.41 6.40 35.72
CA ALA A 557 30.81 5.11 36.02
C ALA A 557 31.43 4.04 35.08
N PRO A 558 31.64 2.81 35.56
CA PRO A 558 32.39 1.80 34.82
C PRO A 558 31.60 1.30 33.61
N ALA A 559 32.27 1.25 32.46
CA ALA A 559 31.77 0.67 31.22
C ALA A 559 31.34 -0.79 31.43
N VAL A 560 30.05 -1.05 31.29
CA VAL A 560 29.53 -2.41 31.15
C VAL A 560 30.00 -2.93 29.81
N SER A 561 30.88 -3.89 29.78
CA SER A 561 31.53 -4.42 28.60
C SER A 561 30.48 -4.96 27.60
N GLN A 562 30.62 -4.62 26.32
CA GLN A 562 29.84 -5.15 25.19
C GLN A 562 29.73 -6.69 25.19
N ALA A 563 30.69 -7.38 25.79
CA ALA A 563 30.69 -8.83 25.97
C ALA A 563 29.56 -9.35 26.88
N LYS A 564 29.00 -8.52 27.79
CA LYS A 564 27.88 -8.95 28.65
C LYS A 564 26.52 -8.84 27.96
N LEU A 565 26.34 -7.88 27.07
CA LEU A 565 25.12 -7.71 26.26
C LEU A 565 25.02 -8.83 25.20
N SER A 566 26.11 -9.12 24.48
CA SER A 566 26.16 -10.21 23.50
C SER A 566 25.97 -11.60 24.12
N TRP A 567 26.42 -11.80 25.36
CA TRP A 567 26.21 -13.07 26.07
C TRP A 567 24.76 -13.25 26.56
N GLN A 568 24.06 -12.15 26.94
CA GLN A 568 22.64 -12.21 27.31
C GLN A 568 21.73 -12.42 26.08
N GLU A 569 22.04 -11.80 24.97
CA GLU A 569 21.33 -11.99 23.71
C GLU A 569 21.50 -13.42 23.16
N SER A 570 22.73 -13.96 23.16
CA SER A 570 22.99 -15.33 22.72
C SER A 570 22.31 -16.37 23.63
N LYS A 571 22.22 -16.10 24.93
CA LYS A 571 21.53 -16.97 25.90
C LYS A 571 20.01 -16.93 25.72
N ALA A 572 19.43 -15.74 25.38
CA ALA A 572 18.00 -15.58 25.07
C ALA A 572 17.64 -16.28 23.76
N GLU A 573 18.50 -16.20 22.76
CA GLU A 573 18.33 -16.85 21.49
C GLU A 573 18.45 -18.38 21.58
N ALA A 574 19.42 -18.89 22.34
CA ALA A 574 19.54 -20.31 22.64
C ALA A 574 18.31 -20.84 23.42
N ALA A 575 17.73 -20.04 24.32
CA ALA A 575 16.51 -20.41 25.03
C ALA A 575 15.28 -20.46 24.10
N ARG A 576 15.17 -19.52 23.16
CA ARG A 576 14.12 -19.51 22.12
C ARG A 576 14.24 -20.71 21.18
N GLN A 577 15.45 -21.07 20.75
CA GLN A 577 15.70 -22.23 19.91
C GLN A 577 15.37 -23.54 20.63
N ARG A 578 15.73 -23.67 21.93
CA ARG A 578 15.35 -24.84 22.75
C ARG A 578 13.83 -24.95 22.92
N LYS A 579 13.13 -23.83 23.10
CA LYS A 579 11.67 -23.85 23.19
C LYS A 579 11.02 -24.30 21.87
N LYS A 580 11.49 -23.76 20.73
CA LYS A 580 11.03 -24.19 19.39
C LYS A 580 11.28 -25.68 19.14
N ALA A 581 12.48 -26.21 19.53
CA ALA A 581 12.80 -27.62 19.38
C ALA A 581 11.92 -28.52 20.25
N ASN A 582 11.57 -28.08 21.46
CA ASN A 582 10.67 -28.83 22.33
C ASN A 582 9.20 -28.81 21.83
N ASP A 583 8.76 -27.68 21.28
CA ASP A 583 7.43 -27.57 20.70
C ASP A 583 7.31 -28.40 19.41
N LEU A 584 8.37 -28.47 18.60
CA LEU A 584 8.46 -29.33 17.42
C LEU A 584 8.38 -30.82 17.83
N LYS A 585 9.13 -31.22 18.83
CA LYS A 585 9.08 -32.60 19.36
C LYS A 585 7.72 -33.02 19.90
N LYS A 586 6.98 -32.07 20.52
CA LYS A 586 5.61 -32.32 21.00
C LYS A 586 4.63 -32.49 19.84
N LEU A 587 4.79 -31.67 18.77
CA LEU A 587 3.98 -31.79 17.58
C LEU A 587 4.25 -33.10 16.82
N GLU A 588 5.52 -33.49 16.70
CA GLU A 588 5.89 -34.79 16.08
C GLU A 588 5.28 -35.96 16.85
N ALA A 589 5.36 -35.94 18.19
CA ALA A 589 4.73 -36.99 19.02
C ALA A 589 3.20 -37.02 18.88
N SER A 590 2.54 -35.87 18.76
CA SER A 590 1.09 -35.80 18.53
C SER A 590 0.70 -36.31 17.15
N ILE A 591 1.53 -36.07 16.13
CA ILE A 591 1.30 -36.60 14.77
C ILE A 591 1.42 -38.12 14.77
N GLU A 592 2.47 -38.66 15.39
CA GLU A 592 2.66 -40.11 15.49
C GLU A 592 1.54 -40.82 16.27
N GLU A 593 0.99 -40.19 17.31
CA GLU A 593 -0.18 -40.69 18.06
C GLU A 593 -1.45 -40.70 17.17
N LEU A 594 -1.67 -39.65 16.38
CA LEU A 594 -2.80 -39.57 15.45
C LEU A 594 -2.67 -40.55 14.29
N GLU A 595 -1.48 -40.73 13.74
CA GLU A 595 -1.20 -41.72 12.69
C GLU A 595 -1.46 -43.15 13.17
N ASN A 596 -1.00 -43.49 14.41
CA ASN A 596 -1.29 -44.76 15.02
C ASN A 596 -2.79 -45.01 15.24
N ARG A 597 -3.51 -43.94 15.64
CA ARG A 597 -4.96 -44.01 15.83
C ARG A 597 -5.73 -44.21 14.53
N ILE A 598 -5.27 -43.53 13.45
CA ILE A 598 -5.83 -43.75 12.09
C ILE A 598 -5.58 -45.19 11.65
N ALA A 599 -4.38 -45.74 11.86
CA ALA A 599 -4.05 -47.10 11.51
C ALA A 599 -4.92 -48.14 12.28
N GLU A 600 -5.19 -47.89 13.58
CA GLU A 600 -6.10 -48.73 14.37
C GLU A 600 -7.55 -48.66 13.85
N ILE A 601 -8.02 -47.50 13.45
CA ILE A 601 -9.34 -47.31 12.87
C ILE A 601 -9.44 -48.00 11.50
N ASP A 602 -8.44 -47.87 10.64
CA ASP A 602 -8.37 -48.52 9.35
C ASP A 602 -8.34 -50.05 9.49
N GLU A 603 -7.63 -50.61 10.50
CA GLU A 603 -7.63 -52.02 10.80
C GLU A 603 -9.02 -52.50 11.26
N GLN A 604 -9.73 -51.72 12.06
CA GLN A 604 -11.11 -52.02 12.46
C GLN A 604 -12.09 -51.97 11.28
N PHE A 605 -11.90 -51.09 10.31
CA PHE A 605 -12.69 -51.05 9.07
C PHE A 605 -12.47 -52.29 8.18
N LEU A 606 -11.28 -52.85 8.20
CA LEU A 606 -10.93 -54.04 7.38
C LEU A 606 -11.43 -55.38 7.96
N LEU A 607 -11.89 -55.41 9.23
CA LEU A 607 -12.41 -56.62 9.84
C LEU A 607 -13.78 -57.00 9.26
N PRO A 608 -13.94 -58.21 8.70
CA PRO A 608 -15.21 -58.65 8.08
C PRO A 608 -16.41 -58.61 9.04
N GLU A 609 -16.17 -58.72 10.35
CA GLU A 609 -17.16 -58.71 11.42
C GLU A 609 -17.80 -57.32 11.62
N ASN A 610 -17.11 -56.28 11.26
CA ASN A 610 -17.54 -54.88 11.42
C ASN A 610 -18.29 -54.33 10.18
N ALA A 611 -18.22 -55.03 9.04
CA ALA A 611 -18.80 -54.58 7.77
C ALA A 611 -20.35 -54.51 7.77
N THR A 612 -21.00 -55.13 8.75
CA THR A 612 -22.47 -55.16 8.88
C THR A 612 -22.98 -54.33 10.09
N ASN A 613 -22.07 -53.76 10.91
CA ASN A 613 -22.43 -53.02 12.11
C ASN A 613 -22.43 -51.49 11.85
N VAL A 614 -23.60 -51.00 11.37
CA VAL A 614 -23.79 -49.59 10.99
C VAL A 614 -23.58 -48.63 12.17
N GLY A 615 -23.82 -49.07 13.42
CA GLY A 615 -23.58 -48.24 14.61
C GLY A 615 -22.10 -47.99 14.86
N LEU A 616 -21.27 -49.02 14.77
CA LEU A 616 -19.83 -48.94 15.00
C LEU A 616 -19.12 -48.21 13.84
N LEU A 617 -19.60 -48.34 12.62
CA LEU A 617 -19.09 -47.61 11.45
C LEU A 617 -19.35 -46.10 11.54
N ASN A 618 -20.48 -45.66 12.11
CA ASN A 618 -20.78 -44.25 12.36
C ASN A 618 -19.98 -43.67 13.53
N ASP A 619 -19.58 -44.46 14.50
CA ASP A 619 -18.73 -43.99 15.63
C ASP A 619 -17.24 -43.93 15.25
N LEU A 620 -16.81 -44.61 14.20
CA LEU A 620 -15.44 -44.61 13.68
C LEU A 620 -15.21 -43.57 12.58
N THR A 621 -16.26 -42.96 11.98
CA THR A 621 -16.18 -41.85 11.01
C THR A 621 -16.32 -40.52 11.72
#